data_a155283af9838d1909045f155199b4b0
#
_entry.id   a155283af9838d1909045f155199b4b0
#
_cell.length_a   1.000
_cell.length_b   1.000
_cell.length_c   1.000
_cell.angle_alpha   90.00
_cell.angle_beta   90.00
_cell.angle_gamma   90.00
#
_symmetry.space_group_name_H-M   'P 1'
#
loop_
_entity.id
_entity.type
_entity.pdbx_description
1 polymer ?
#
loop_
_entity_poly.entity_id
_entity_poly.type
_entity_poly.pdbx_seq_one_letter_code
_entity_poly.pdbx_strand_id
1 'polypeptide(L)'
;MCLLSHYKYKLFGDTFDNNEVYLKKYNDYTIIEDYVDMAISLHEENHHLNIKSMNRLIQEHDELAQRIEREVYGEDIKNVKVKKNSVFNHLATMLPEDQFEWIRDGERLFKEGREQHNCVITYASCITDDDSAIYSAVINGHRYTIEFVYHERFKTYEIAQMFLACNKEAFQEDVEYLNELLLPNFNKK
;
A
#
# COMPACT_ATOMS: atom_id res chain seq x y z
N MET A 1 -12.73 12.36 -20.48
CA MET A 1 -12.97 10.91 -20.32
C MET A 1 -11.86 10.42 -19.42
N CYS A 2 -12.17 9.85 -18.25
CA CYS A 2 -11.14 9.42 -17.31
C CYS A 2 -10.37 8.23 -17.91
N LEU A 3 -9.04 8.21 -17.76
CA LEU A 3 -8.18 7.10 -18.22
C LEU A 3 -8.73 5.75 -17.71
N LEU A 4 -9.21 5.71 -16.48
CA LEU A 4 -9.80 4.55 -15.84
C LEU A 4 -11.03 4.00 -16.60
N SER A 5 -11.92 4.87 -17.08
CA SER A 5 -13.09 4.42 -17.84
C SER A 5 -12.72 3.80 -19.19
N HIS A 6 -11.63 4.26 -19.78
CA HIS A 6 -11.12 3.70 -21.04
C HIS A 6 -10.43 2.34 -20.81
N TYR A 7 -9.63 2.21 -19.76
CA TYR A 7 -8.98 0.95 -19.36
C TYR A 7 -10.00 -0.07 -18.86
N LYS A 8 -10.97 0.37 -18.07
CA LYS A 8 -12.10 -0.42 -17.60
C LYS A 8 -12.84 -1.09 -18.78
N TYR A 9 -13.16 -0.33 -19.82
CA TYR A 9 -13.79 -0.85 -21.02
C TYR A 9 -12.89 -1.83 -21.79
N LYS A 10 -11.59 -1.55 -21.88
CA LYS A 10 -10.63 -2.44 -22.54
C LYS A 10 -10.37 -3.74 -21.77
N LEU A 11 -10.34 -3.71 -20.43
CA LEU A 11 -10.07 -4.88 -19.59
C LEU A 11 -11.25 -5.85 -19.56
N PHE A 12 -12.47 -5.34 -19.52
CA PHE A 12 -13.68 -6.15 -19.28
C PHE A 12 -14.63 -6.18 -20.49
N GLY A 13 -14.45 -5.29 -21.48
CA GLY A 13 -15.30 -5.19 -22.65
C GLY A 13 -16.76 -4.92 -22.30
N ASP A 14 -17.67 -5.39 -23.15
CA ASP A 14 -19.12 -5.20 -22.99
C ASP A 14 -19.72 -5.99 -21.81
N THR A 15 -18.93 -6.87 -21.16
CA THR A 15 -19.38 -7.66 -20.02
C THR A 15 -19.24 -6.92 -18.69
N PHE A 16 -18.69 -5.70 -18.70
CA PHE A 16 -18.41 -4.93 -17.50
C PHE A 16 -19.66 -4.55 -16.70
N ASP A 17 -20.73 -4.19 -17.40
CA ASP A 17 -22.01 -3.80 -16.76
C ASP A 17 -22.63 -4.94 -15.92
N ASN A 18 -22.37 -6.18 -16.31
CA ASN A 18 -22.83 -7.35 -15.57
C ASN A 18 -21.91 -7.74 -14.39
N ASN A 19 -20.70 -7.18 -14.33
CA ASN A 19 -19.71 -7.48 -13.32
C ASN A 19 -19.61 -6.41 -12.20
N GLU A 20 -20.40 -5.31 -12.25
CA GLU A 20 -20.42 -4.31 -11.16
C GLU A 20 -20.70 -4.93 -9.78
N VAL A 21 -21.48 -6.01 -9.72
CA VAL A 21 -21.76 -6.75 -8.49
C VAL A 21 -20.51 -7.48 -7.98
N TYR A 22 -19.67 -7.98 -8.89
CA TYR A 22 -18.38 -8.60 -8.53
C TYR A 22 -17.38 -7.57 -8.02
N LEU A 23 -17.26 -6.43 -8.66
CA LEU A 23 -16.34 -5.36 -8.28
C LEU A 23 -16.72 -4.75 -6.91
N LYS A 24 -18.00 -4.57 -6.60
CA LYS A 24 -18.47 -4.12 -5.29
C LYS A 24 -18.13 -5.07 -4.15
N LYS A 25 -18.06 -6.38 -4.44
CA LYS A 25 -17.83 -7.40 -3.42
C LYS A 25 -16.38 -7.47 -2.93
N TYR A 26 -15.40 -6.97 -3.71
CA TYR A 26 -13.98 -7.22 -3.47
C TYR A 26 -13.10 -5.96 -3.38
N ASN A 27 -13.68 -4.77 -3.40
CA ASN A 27 -12.89 -3.51 -3.51
C ASN A 27 -11.93 -3.50 -4.73
N ASP A 28 -12.37 -4.12 -5.83
CA ASP A 28 -11.52 -4.48 -6.97
C ASP A 28 -11.07 -3.27 -7.80
N TYR A 29 -11.61 -2.07 -7.52
CA TYR A 29 -11.18 -0.84 -8.19
C TYR A 29 -9.71 -0.53 -7.90
N THR A 30 -9.28 -0.73 -6.67
CA THR A 30 -7.91 -0.43 -6.26
C THR A 30 -6.89 -1.32 -6.99
N ILE A 31 -7.16 -2.63 -7.09
CA ILE A 31 -6.25 -3.53 -7.80
C ILE A 31 -6.21 -3.26 -9.31
N ILE A 32 -7.31 -2.74 -9.89
CA ILE A 32 -7.34 -2.31 -11.29
C ILE A 32 -6.51 -1.04 -11.47
N GLU A 33 -6.63 -0.07 -10.57
CA GLU A 33 -5.84 1.16 -10.57
C GLU A 33 -4.36 0.85 -10.46
N ASP A 34 -3.98 0.06 -9.46
CA ASP A 34 -2.59 -0.38 -9.24
C ASP A 34 -2.01 -1.10 -10.46
N TYR A 35 -2.79 -2.00 -11.07
CA TYR A 35 -2.37 -2.70 -12.29
C TYR A 35 -2.11 -1.74 -13.45
N VAL A 36 -3.01 -0.77 -13.64
CA VAL A 36 -2.90 0.23 -14.71
C VAL A 36 -1.69 1.14 -14.48
N ASP A 37 -1.48 1.61 -13.26
CA ASP A 37 -0.36 2.48 -12.90
C ASP A 37 0.98 1.77 -13.07
N MET A 38 1.05 0.49 -12.68
CA MET A 38 2.20 -0.35 -12.92
C MET A 38 2.48 -0.56 -14.41
N ALA A 39 1.45 -0.84 -15.22
CA ALA A 39 1.59 -1.00 -16.65
C ALA A 39 2.08 0.28 -17.35
N ILE A 40 1.59 1.44 -16.91
CA ILE A 40 2.06 2.76 -17.38
C ILE A 40 3.53 2.98 -17.00
N SER A 41 3.92 2.64 -15.77
CA SER A 41 5.30 2.81 -15.26
C SER A 41 6.31 2.01 -16.06
N LEU A 42 5.92 0.84 -16.56
CA LEU A 42 6.77 -0.01 -17.43
C LEU A 42 6.71 0.38 -18.92
N HIS A 43 6.02 1.47 -19.29
CA HIS A 43 5.80 1.87 -20.69
C HIS A 43 5.22 0.76 -21.59
N GLU A 44 4.42 -0.11 -21.01
CA GLU A 44 3.84 -1.23 -21.76
C GLU A 44 2.57 -0.79 -22.48
N GLU A 45 2.73 -0.25 -23.70
CA GLU A 45 1.62 0.18 -24.54
C GLU A 45 0.69 -0.97 -25.00
N ASN A 46 1.14 -2.22 -24.90
CA ASN A 46 0.46 -3.39 -25.44
C ASN A 46 0.23 -4.52 -24.42
N HIS A 47 0.27 -4.24 -23.14
CA HIS A 47 -0.04 -5.28 -22.15
C HIS A 47 -1.47 -5.80 -22.40
N HIS A 48 -1.64 -7.10 -22.22
CA HIS A 48 -2.86 -7.84 -22.55
C HIS A 48 -4.08 -7.28 -21.81
N LEU A 49 -4.60 -6.16 -22.30
CA LEU A 49 -5.79 -5.48 -21.79
C LEU A 49 -7.08 -6.30 -21.97
N ASN A 50 -6.96 -7.59 -22.34
CA ASN A 50 -8.09 -8.51 -22.53
C ASN A 50 -8.23 -9.48 -21.36
N ILE A 51 -8.04 -8.99 -20.15
CA ILE A 51 -8.22 -9.77 -18.92
C ILE A 51 -9.73 -9.91 -18.68
N LYS A 52 -10.20 -11.16 -18.63
CA LYS A 52 -11.64 -11.49 -18.51
C LYS A 52 -12.07 -12.01 -17.15
N SER A 53 -11.14 -12.12 -16.18
CA SER A 53 -11.45 -12.60 -14.85
C SER A 53 -10.57 -11.94 -13.79
N MET A 54 -11.08 -11.77 -12.58
CA MET A 54 -10.33 -11.24 -11.45
C MET A 54 -9.12 -12.09 -11.08
N ASN A 55 -9.23 -13.40 -11.13
CA ASN A 55 -8.08 -14.27 -10.85
C ASN A 55 -6.93 -14.03 -11.84
N ARG A 56 -7.25 -13.76 -13.12
CA ARG A 56 -6.24 -13.44 -14.12
C ARG A 56 -5.67 -12.04 -13.89
N LEU A 57 -6.50 -11.06 -13.49
CA LEU A 57 -6.05 -9.73 -13.15
C LEU A 57 -5.07 -9.75 -11.96
N ILE A 58 -5.40 -10.48 -10.89
CA ILE A 58 -4.52 -10.65 -9.74
C ILE A 58 -3.18 -11.26 -10.16
N GLN A 59 -3.20 -12.31 -10.97
CA GLN A 59 -1.98 -12.95 -11.47
C GLN A 59 -1.12 -11.97 -12.28
N GLU A 60 -1.71 -11.25 -13.23
CA GLU A 60 -1.01 -10.25 -14.05
C GLU A 60 -0.48 -9.09 -13.20
N HIS A 61 -1.27 -8.63 -12.22
CA HIS A 61 -0.85 -7.63 -11.25
C HIS A 61 0.41 -8.09 -10.49
N ASP A 62 0.42 -9.31 -9.96
CA ASP A 62 1.55 -9.85 -9.23
C ASP A 62 2.79 -10.03 -10.14
N GLU A 63 2.60 -10.47 -11.39
CA GLU A 63 3.67 -10.57 -12.38
C GLU A 63 4.25 -9.19 -12.72
N LEU A 64 3.39 -8.17 -12.88
CA LEU A 64 3.80 -6.79 -13.16
C LEU A 64 4.53 -6.16 -11.97
N ALA A 65 3.99 -6.34 -10.77
CA ALA A 65 4.63 -5.88 -9.54
C ALA A 65 6.06 -6.44 -9.41
N GLN A 66 6.24 -7.74 -9.66
CA GLN A 66 7.58 -8.36 -9.64
C GLN A 66 8.54 -7.80 -10.70
N ARG A 67 8.02 -7.37 -11.85
CA ARG A 67 8.85 -6.75 -12.90
C ARG A 67 9.27 -5.34 -12.53
N ILE A 68 8.32 -4.50 -12.09
CA ILE A 68 8.60 -3.15 -11.59
C ILE A 68 9.66 -3.20 -10.50
N GLU A 69 9.48 -4.11 -9.58
CA GLU A 69 10.38 -4.39 -8.49
C GLU A 69 11.84 -4.58 -8.98
N ARG A 70 12.03 -5.36 -10.02
CA ARG A 70 13.37 -5.65 -10.56
C ARG A 70 13.92 -4.54 -11.46
N GLU A 71 13.08 -3.99 -12.32
CA GLU A 71 13.51 -3.10 -13.41
C GLU A 71 13.53 -1.63 -12.99
N VAL A 72 12.56 -1.20 -12.18
CA VAL A 72 12.42 0.21 -11.79
C VAL A 72 13.07 0.48 -10.43
N TYR A 73 12.85 -0.39 -9.45
CA TYR A 73 13.28 -0.14 -8.07
C TYR A 73 14.49 -0.95 -7.62
N GLY A 74 15.06 -1.82 -8.47
CA GLY A 74 16.15 -2.71 -8.09
C GLY A 74 17.39 -1.99 -7.50
N GLU A 75 17.69 -0.78 -7.96
CA GLU A 75 18.74 0.07 -7.39
C GLU A 75 18.24 0.89 -6.20
N ASP A 76 17.03 1.43 -6.27
CA ASP A 76 16.46 2.26 -5.21
C ASP A 76 16.19 1.44 -3.95
N ILE A 77 15.70 0.20 -4.10
CA ILE A 77 15.46 -0.73 -2.99
C ILE A 77 16.72 -0.95 -2.15
N LYS A 78 17.88 -1.11 -2.78
CA LYS A 78 19.15 -1.30 -2.07
C LYS A 78 19.55 -0.08 -1.24
N ASN A 79 19.06 1.09 -1.62
CA ASN A 79 19.40 2.37 -1.01
C ASN A 79 18.35 2.82 0.03
N VAL A 80 17.18 2.15 0.11
CA VAL A 80 16.17 2.49 1.12
C VAL A 80 16.71 2.29 2.52
N LYS A 81 16.80 3.39 3.26
CA LYS A 81 17.17 3.37 4.69
C LYS A 81 16.49 4.53 5.40
N VAL A 82 15.86 4.22 6.50
CA VAL A 82 15.33 5.24 7.41
C VAL A 82 16.47 6.09 7.97
N LYS A 83 16.30 7.40 7.96
CA LYS A 83 17.27 8.35 8.54
C LYS A 83 17.46 8.09 10.04
N LYS A 84 18.68 8.18 10.52
CA LYS A 84 18.98 7.98 11.96
C LYS A 84 18.17 8.94 12.86
N ASN A 85 17.95 10.16 12.39
CA ASN A 85 17.20 11.20 13.11
C ASN A 85 15.81 11.37 12.49
N SER A 86 15.17 10.29 12.05
CA SER A 86 13.83 10.30 11.49
C SER A 86 12.83 10.91 12.47
N VAL A 87 11.90 11.70 11.93
CA VAL A 87 10.75 12.25 12.68
C VAL A 87 9.85 11.14 13.22
N PHE A 88 9.91 9.94 12.63
CA PHE A 88 9.13 8.77 13.03
C PHE A 88 9.76 7.93 14.17
N ASN A 89 10.97 8.28 14.65
CA ASN A 89 11.57 7.58 15.80
C ASN A 89 10.68 7.66 17.05
N HIS A 90 9.99 8.78 17.25
CA HIS A 90 9.07 8.92 18.38
C HIS A 90 7.81 8.06 18.19
N LEU A 91 7.26 7.99 16.97
CA LEU A 91 6.15 7.09 16.65
C LEU A 91 6.47 5.63 17.04
N ALA A 92 7.69 5.18 16.74
CA ALA A 92 8.13 3.83 17.11
C ALA A 92 8.11 3.58 18.63
N THR A 93 8.21 4.61 19.46
CA THR A 93 8.08 4.46 20.92
C THR A 93 6.64 4.46 21.43
N MET A 94 5.70 4.88 20.59
CA MET A 94 4.27 4.92 20.94
C MET A 94 3.56 3.61 20.60
N LEU A 95 4.03 2.92 19.55
CA LEU A 95 3.41 1.71 19.04
C LEU A 95 3.97 0.46 19.73
N PRO A 96 3.13 -0.52 20.16
CA PRO A 96 3.58 -1.78 20.74
C PRO A 96 4.45 -2.59 19.75
N GLU A 97 5.69 -2.91 20.13
CA GLU A 97 6.66 -3.61 19.26
C GLU A 97 6.22 -5.03 18.88
N ASP A 98 5.40 -5.68 19.69
CA ASP A 98 4.86 -7.01 19.45
C ASP A 98 3.73 -7.03 18.40
N GLN A 99 3.15 -5.86 18.09
CA GLN A 99 2.07 -5.70 17.10
C GLN A 99 2.54 -4.94 15.86
N PHE A 100 3.52 -4.04 15.98
CA PHE A 100 3.91 -3.12 14.93
C PHE A 100 5.39 -3.26 14.59
N GLU A 101 5.69 -3.64 13.36
CA GLU A 101 7.04 -3.71 12.81
C GLU A 101 7.27 -2.52 11.87
N TRP A 102 8.15 -1.59 12.23
CA TRP A 102 8.56 -0.51 11.34
C TRP A 102 9.47 -1.04 10.23
N ILE A 103 9.04 -0.88 8.97
CA ILE A 103 9.81 -1.25 7.79
C ILE A 103 10.88 -0.17 7.55
N ARG A 104 12.16 -0.53 7.73
CA ARG A 104 13.28 0.42 7.73
C ARG A 104 14.22 0.33 6.55
N ASP A 105 14.08 -0.68 5.73
CA ASP A 105 14.95 -0.95 4.58
C ASP A 105 14.15 -1.53 3.41
N GLY A 106 14.79 -1.50 2.24
CA GLY A 106 14.15 -1.91 1.02
C GLY A 106 13.89 -3.40 0.91
N GLU A 107 14.73 -4.25 1.51
CA GLU A 107 14.52 -5.70 1.49
C GLU A 107 13.24 -6.06 2.26
N ARG A 108 13.05 -5.43 3.42
CA ARG A 108 11.83 -5.64 4.22
C ARG A 108 10.60 -5.03 3.55
N LEU A 109 10.75 -3.85 2.91
CA LEU A 109 9.68 -3.23 2.14
C LEU A 109 9.21 -4.12 0.98
N PHE A 110 10.17 -4.67 0.24
CA PHE A 110 9.95 -5.63 -0.81
C PHE A 110 9.18 -6.87 -0.33
N LYS A 111 9.64 -7.44 0.79
CA LYS A 111 8.98 -8.59 1.40
C LYS A 111 7.54 -8.28 1.78
N GLU A 112 7.26 -7.08 2.32
CA GLU A 112 5.91 -6.65 2.69
C GLU A 112 4.99 -6.60 1.47
N GLY A 113 5.43 -5.96 0.38
CA GLY A 113 4.64 -5.88 -0.85
C GLY A 113 4.25 -7.26 -1.38
N ARG A 114 5.18 -8.22 -1.35
CA ARG A 114 4.92 -9.60 -1.78
C ARG A 114 3.95 -10.35 -0.87
N GLU A 115 4.12 -10.23 0.43
CA GLU A 115 3.29 -10.95 1.41
C GLU A 115 1.86 -10.39 1.48
N GLN A 116 1.72 -9.08 1.25
CA GLN A 116 0.43 -8.38 1.27
C GLN A 116 -0.19 -8.19 -0.10
N HIS A 117 0.51 -8.60 -1.19
CA HIS A 117 0.04 -8.41 -2.57
C HIS A 117 -0.39 -6.95 -2.82
N ASN A 118 0.49 -6.00 -2.48
CA ASN A 118 0.27 -4.58 -2.67
C ASN A 118 1.52 -3.89 -3.27
N CYS A 119 1.35 -2.65 -3.72
CA CYS A 119 2.41 -1.88 -4.36
C CYS A 119 3.25 -1.04 -3.38
N VAL A 120 3.36 -1.45 -2.11
CA VAL A 120 4.08 -0.68 -1.07
C VAL A 120 5.52 -0.33 -1.42
N ILE A 121 6.12 -1.03 -2.38
CA ILE A 121 7.47 -0.75 -2.89
C ILE A 121 7.60 0.67 -3.46
N THR A 122 6.51 1.24 -3.98
CA THR A 122 6.49 2.62 -4.51
C THR A 122 6.79 3.67 -3.45
N TYR A 123 6.71 3.33 -2.17
CA TYR A 123 7.05 4.22 -1.05
C TYR A 123 8.54 4.28 -0.71
N ALA A 124 9.41 3.62 -1.49
CA ALA A 124 10.85 3.58 -1.27
C ALA A 124 11.47 4.99 -1.12
N SER A 125 11.11 5.93 -1.99
CA SER A 125 11.55 7.33 -1.91
C SER A 125 11.00 8.03 -0.68
N CYS A 126 9.70 7.88 -0.37
CA CYS A 126 9.07 8.51 0.79
C CYS A 126 9.73 8.09 2.12
N ILE A 127 10.13 6.81 2.23
CA ILE A 127 10.89 6.32 3.41
C ILE A 127 12.28 6.95 3.47
N THR A 128 12.98 7.03 2.34
CA THR A 128 14.34 7.59 2.25
C THR A 128 14.35 9.08 2.53
N ASP A 129 13.33 9.79 2.05
CA ASP A 129 13.18 11.25 2.22
C ASP A 129 12.62 11.63 3.61
N ASP A 130 12.13 10.64 4.38
CA ASP A 130 11.51 10.82 5.69
C ASP A 130 10.13 11.48 5.61
N ASP A 131 9.44 11.31 4.49
CA ASP A 131 8.10 11.86 4.24
C ASP A 131 7.01 10.97 4.84
N SER A 132 7.24 9.64 4.84
CA SER A 132 6.34 8.69 5.47
C SER A 132 7.07 7.52 6.13
N ALA A 133 6.39 6.86 7.07
CA ALA A 133 6.84 5.61 7.69
C ALA A 133 5.86 4.49 7.37
N ILE A 134 6.41 3.37 6.90
CA ILE A 134 5.61 2.17 6.58
C ILE A 134 5.78 1.15 7.69
N TYR A 135 4.66 0.61 8.15
CA TYR A 135 4.60 -0.44 9.16
C TYR A 135 3.85 -1.66 8.66
N SER A 136 4.37 -2.84 9.01
CA SER A 136 3.59 -4.07 9.03
C SER A 136 3.01 -4.22 10.42
N ALA A 137 1.71 -4.46 10.55
CA ALA A 137 1.06 -4.56 11.85
C ALA A 137 0.10 -5.75 11.93
N VAL A 138 -0.08 -6.29 13.14
CA VAL A 138 -1.11 -7.27 13.45
C VAL A 138 -1.99 -6.73 14.55
N ILE A 139 -3.22 -6.38 14.23
CA ILE A 139 -4.22 -5.81 15.14
C ILE A 139 -5.43 -6.74 15.15
N ASN A 140 -5.85 -7.21 16.32
CA ASN A 140 -6.99 -8.13 16.50
C ASN A 140 -6.91 -9.40 15.61
N GLY A 141 -5.69 -9.84 15.26
CA GLY A 141 -5.44 -10.99 14.38
C GLY A 141 -5.49 -10.67 12.88
N HIS A 142 -5.72 -9.42 12.50
CA HIS A 142 -5.67 -8.94 11.13
C HIS A 142 -4.30 -8.32 10.84
N ARG A 143 -3.71 -8.67 9.68
CA ARG A 143 -2.43 -8.11 9.25
C ARG A 143 -2.66 -6.95 8.30
N TYR A 144 -1.99 -5.82 8.59
CA TYR A 144 -2.09 -4.57 7.86
C TYR A 144 -0.73 -4.10 7.35
N THR A 145 -0.73 -3.44 6.20
CA THR A 145 0.31 -2.49 5.80
C THR A 145 -0.22 -1.09 6.08
N ILE A 146 0.53 -0.29 6.85
CA ILE A 146 0.10 1.03 7.33
C ILE A 146 1.11 2.07 6.93
N GLU A 147 0.65 3.17 6.35
CA GLU A 147 1.43 4.37 6.12
C GLU A 147 1.10 5.42 7.16
N PHE A 148 2.13 5.96 7.80
CA PHE A 148 2.04 7.12 8.67
C PHE A 148 2.74 8.32 8.04
N VAL A 149 2.11 9.49 8.16
CA VAL A 149 2.70 10.78 7.83
C VAL A 149 2.85 11.65 9.08
N TYR A 150 3.81 12.57 9.07
CA TYR A 150 4.07 13.46 10.18
C TYR A 150 3.71 14.90 9.83
N HIS A 151 2.88 15.51 10.66
CA HIS A 151 2.48 16.91 10.54
C HIS A 151 3.36 17.82 11.39
N GLU A 152 4.39 18.40 10.79
CA GLU A 152 5.36 19.27 11.47
C GLU A 152 4.70 20.41 12.26
N ARG A 153 3.66 21.02 11.70
CA ARG A 153 2.94 22.15 12.32
C ARG A 153 2.24 21.74 13.63
N PHE A 154 1.69 20.54 13.68
CA PHE A 154 0.90 20.06 14.82
C PHE A 154 1.68 19.10 15.72
N LYS A 155 2.87 18.66 15.28
CA LYS A 155 3.68 17.63 15.95
C LYS A 155 2.89 16.33 16.18
N THR A 156 2.09 15.93 15.19
CA THR A 156 1.21 14.75 15.25
C THR A 156 1.48 13.80 14.11
N TYR A 157 1.18 12.54 14.33
CA TYR A 157 1.18 11.52 13.29
C TYR A 157 -0.26 11.27 12.84
N GLU A 158 -0.41 10.97 11.56
CA GLU A 158 -1.68 10.61 10.93
C GLU A 158 -1.53 9.30 10.19
N ILE A 159 -2.58 8.48 10.22
CA ILE A 159 -2.71 7.29 9.38
C ILE A 159 -3.11 7.76 7.99
N ALA A 160 -2.15 7.81 7.06
CA ALA A 160 -2.44 8.17 5.68
C ALA A 160 -3.16 7.02 4.96
N GLN A 161 -2.72 5.78 5.21
CA GLN A 161 -3.31 4.57 4.65
C GLN A 161 -3.20 3.41 5.63
N MET A 162 -4.20 2.52 5.61
CA MET A 162 -4.20 1.26 6.35
C MET A 162 -4.98 0.21 5.56
N PHE A 163 -4.28 -0.79 5.06
CA PHE A 163 -4.87 -1.80 4.21
C PHE A 163 -4.53 -3.22 4.65
N LEU A 164 -5.48 -4.12 4.49
CA LEU A 164 -5.30 -5.57 4.47
C LEU A 164 -4.63 -6.00 3.15
N ALA A 165 -4.30 -7.28 3.04
CA ALA A 165 -3.79 -7.87 1.81
C ALA A 165 -4.67 -7.53 0.59
N CYS A 166 -4.03 -7.34 -0.57
CA CYS A 166 -4.66 -6.92 -1.83
C CYS A 166 -5.40 -5.58 -1.71
N ASN A 167 -4.84 -4.63 -0.95
CA ASN A 167 -5.38 -3.28 -0.72
C ASN A 167 -6.85 -3.26 -0.24
N LYS A 168 -7.29 -4.29 0.48
CA LYS A 168 -8.63 -4.30 1.08
C LYS A 168 -8.70 -3.30 2.24
N GLU A 169 -9.85 -2.66 2.37
CA GLU A 169 -10.10 -1.70 3.45
C GLU A 169 -9.89 -2.32 4.84
N ALA A 170 -9.34 -1.52 5.74
CA ALA A 170 -9.19 -1.90 7.14
C ALA A 170 -10.55 -1.96 7.85
N PHE A 171 -10.64 -2.81 8.85
CA PHE A 171 -11.80 -2.82 9.75
C PHE A 171 -11.82 -1.55 10.58
N GLN A 172 -13.01 -0.95 10.69
CA GLN A 172 -13.19 0.33 11.39
C GLN A 172 -12.73 0.26 12.85
N GLU A 173 -12.97 -0.84 13.54
CA GLU A 173 -12.55 -1.07 14.93
C GLU A 173 -11.03 -1.06 15.09
N ASP A 174 -10.29 -1.57 14.11
CA ASP A 174 -8.82 -1.61 14.12
C ASP A 174 -8.23 -0.23 13.82
N VAL A 175 -8.89 0.56 12.96
CA VAL A 175 -8.54 1.97 12.70
C VAL A 175 -8.78 2.81 13.96
N GLU A 176 -9.89 2.61 14.65
CA GLU A 176 -10.21 3.30 15.90
C GLU A 176 -9.18 2.97 16.99
N TYR A 177 -8.85 1.68 17.18
CA TYR A 177 -7.80 1.26 18.10
C TYR A 177 -6.45 1.95 17.81
N LEU A 178 -6.05 1.99 16.54
CA LEU A 178 -4.78 2.63 16.17
C LEU A 178 -4.82 4.15 16.40
N ASN A 179 -5.94 4.81 16.11
CA ASN A 179 -6.10 6.23 16.42
C ASN A 179 -5.99 6.52 17.91
N GLU A 180 -6.53 5.64 18.76
CA GLU A 180 -6.41 5.78 20.23
C GLU A 180 -4.94 5.69 20.69
N LEU A 181 -4.13 4.82 20.08
CA LEU A 181 -2.70 4.73 20.37
C LEU A 181 -1.93 6.00 19.96
N LEU A 182 -2.36 6.69 18.92
CA LEU A 182 -1.75 7.92 18.42
C LEU A 182 -2.16 9.15 19.23
N LEU A 183 -3.25 9.08 19.99
CA LEU A 183 -3.66 10.19 20.84
C LEU A 183 -2.57 10.46 21.90
N PRO A 184 -2.10 11.69 22.02
CA PRO A 184 -1.14 12.01 23.07
C PRO A 184 -1.74 11.69 24.42
N ASN A 185 -0.97 11.00 25.27
CA ASN A 185 -1.35 10.70 26.66
C ASN A 185 -1.49 12.01 27.47
N PHE A 186 -2.60 12.74 27.28
CA PHE A 186 -2.90 13.97 28.04
C PHE A 186 -3.18 13.73 29.52
N ASN A 187 -3.24 12.45 29.99
CA ASN A 187 -3.66 12.08 31.32
C ASN A 187 -2.67 11.16 32.08
N LYS A 188 -1.36 11.40 31.97
CA LYS A 188 -0.44 10.88 33.01
C LYS A 188 0.17 12.04 33.77
N LYS A 189 -0.61 12.55 34.78
CA LYS A 189 -0.08 13.26 35.92
C LYS A 189 0.17 12.26 37.04
#